data_ea9fc0daedcad692cc0a42aa487d62d1
#
_entry.id   ea9fc0daedcad692cc0a42aa487d62d1
#
_cell.length_a   1.000
_cell.length_b   1.000
_cell.length_c   1.000
_cell.angle_alpha   90.00
_cell.angle_beta   90.00
_cell.angle_gamma   90.00
#
_symmetry.space_group_name_H-M   'P 1'
#
loop_
_entity.id
_entity.type
_entity.pdbx_description
1 polymer ?
#
loop_
_entity_poly.entity_id
_entity_poly.type
_entity_poly.pdbx_seq_one_letter_code
_entity_poly.pdbx_strand_id
1 'polypeptide(L)'
;MARADLDGRSIKPLTICMIGAGGFIGSHLCEKLMAETPHKVLALDVYSDKIRHLLEPESLAWAGRIQFHRINIKHDSRLEGLIKMADLTINLAAICTPADYNTRPLDTIYSNFIDALPVVKYCSENNKRLIHFSTCEVYGKTIGSFLPKDSPLRQDPAYYVLKEDASPCIFGPIEKQRWSYACAKQLIERLIYAEGAENGLEFTIVRPFNWIGPRMDFIPGIDGPSEGVPRVLACFSNALLRREQLKLVDGGQSQRTFIYIKDAIEAVLLMIENPERANGHIFNVGNPNNEVTVRQLAEMMTQIYSKVSGEAALDVPTIDVSSKEFYGEGYDDSDKRIPDMTIINRQLGWDPKTSLWDLLEATLTYQHRTYAEAIKKAMSRPVASS
;
A
#
# COMPACT_ATOMS: atom_id res chain seq x y z
N MET A 1 10.72 -19.71 18.11
CA MET A 1 9.53 -20.20 18.83
C MET A 1 8.35 -20.16 17.89
N ALA A 2 7.42 -21.12 17.98
CA ALA A 2 6.18 -21.06 17.20
C ALA A 2 5.37 -19.85 17.65
N ARG A 3 4.72 -19.16 16.70
CA ARG A 3 3.82 -18.04 17.02
C ARG A 3 2.57 -18.54 17.75
N ALA A 4 2.03 -17.70 18.61
CA ALA A 4 0.76 -17.91 19.30
C ALA A 4 -0.17 -16.72 19.03
N ASP A 5 -1.49 -16.94 19.15
CA ASP A 5 -2.46 -15.85 19.13
C ASP A 5 -2.34 -14.96 20.38
N LEU A 6 -3.11 -13.89 20.46
CA LEU A 6 -3.09 -12.96 21.59
C LEU A 6 -3.62 -13.56 22.90
N ASP A 7 -4.26 -14.71 22.85
CA ASP A 7 -4.74 -15.47 24.01
C ASP A 7 -3.77 -16.61 24.40
N GLY A 8 -2.59 -16.67 23.72
CA GLY A 8 -1.54 -17.67 23.98
C GLY A 8 -1.81 -19.04 23.38
N ARG A 9 -2.79 -19.19 22.48
CA ARG A 9 -3.11 -20.47 21.84
C ARG A 9 -2.20 -20.69 20.63
N SER A 10 -1.87 -21.95 20.34
CA SER A 10 -1.11 -22.31 19.14
C SER A 10 -1.86 -21.97 17.87
N ILE A 11 -1.18 -21.36 16.91
CA ILE A 11 -1.74 -21.01 15.59
C ILE A 11 -2.02 -22.30 14.80
N LYS A 12 -3.28 -22.50 14.40
CA LYS A 12 -3.66 -23.58 13.50
C LYS A 12 -3.22 -23.25 12.07
N PRO A 13 -2.63 -24.20 11.32
CA PRO A 13 -2.32 -23.99 9.92
C PRO A 13 -3.57 -23.67 9.11
N LEU A 14 -3.50 -22.60 8.30
CA LEU A 14 -4.52 -22.18 7.35
C LEU A 14 -4.00 -22.33 5.92
N THR A 15 -4.91 -22.53 4.98
CA THR A 15 -4.66 -22.28 3.56
C THR A 15 -5.18 -20.90 3.21
N ILE A 16 -4.30 -20.01 2.74
CA ILE A 16 -4.60 -18.60 2.46
C ILE A 16 -4.58 -18.39 0.94
N CYS A 17 -5.70 -17.98 0.36
CA CYS A 17 -5.77 -17.50 -1.02
C CYS A 17 -5.37 -16.02 -1.04
N MET A 18 -4.18 -15.71 -1.54
CA MET A 18 -3.65 -14.35 -1.57
C MET A 18 -3.69 -13.79 -2.99
N ILE A 19 -4.65 -12.92 -3.26
CA ILE A 19 -4.84 -12.24 -4.54
C ILE A 19 -4.00 -10.95 -4.54
N GLY A 20 -3.13 -10.79 -5.53
CA GLY A 20 -2.14 -9.71 -5.57
C GLY A 20 -0.83 -10.08 -4.85
N ALA A 21 -0.51 -11.37 -4.77
CA ALA A 21 0.66 -11.88 -4.07
C ALA A 21 2.00 -11.40 -4.65
N GLY A 22 2.06 -11.15 -5.95
CA GLY A 22 3.26 -10.65 -6.65
C GLY A 22 3.51 -9.16 -6.49
N GLY A 23 2.60 -8.42 -5.83
CA GLY A 23 2.74 -6.99 -5.56
C GLY A 23 3.66 -6.67 -4.38
N PHE A 24 3.78 -5.37 -4.07
CA PHE A 24 4.59 -4.88 -2.96
C PHE A 24 4.18 -5.50 -1.62
N ILE A 25 2.93 -5.29 -1.20
CA ILE A 25 2.43 -5.80 0.09
C ILE A 25 2.38 -7.33 0.07
N GLY A 26 1.86 -7.92 -1.01
CA GLY A 26 1.73 -9.38 -1.15
C GLY A 26 3.05 -10.11 -1.01
N SER A 27 4.13 -9.59 -1.60
CA SER A 27 5.46 -10.20 -1.50
C SER A 27 6.02 -10.22 -0.08
N HIS A 28 5.86 -9.13 0.68
CA HIS A 28 6.26 -9.07 2.08
C HIS A 28 5.41 -9.97 2.97
N LEU A 29 4.11 -10.02 2.72
CA LEU A 29 3.20 -10.88 3.49
C LEU A 29 3.47 -12.35 3.22
N CYS A 30 3.65 -12.76 1.96
CA CYS A 30 4.05 -14.13 1.61
C CYS A 30 5.37 -14.52 2.30
N GLU A 31 6.38 -13.66 2.26
CA GLU A 31 7.68 -13.90 2.89
C GLU A 31 7.54 -14.13 4.39
N LYS A 32 6.80 -13.26 5.08
CA LYS A 32 6.59 -13.37 6.52
C LYS A 32 5.77 -14.61 6.90
N LEU A 33 4.70 -14.92 6.14
CA LEU A 33 3.91 -16.14 6.34
C LEU A 33 4.77 -17.39 6.20
N MET A 34 5.64 -17.45 5.20
CA MET A 34 6.52 -18.61 5.00
C MET A 34 7.56 -18.74 6.09
N ALA A 35 8.15 -17.63 6.54
CA ALA A 35 9.23 -17.62 7.52
C ALA A 35 8.76 -17.89 8.96
N GLU A 36 7.58 -17.39 9.35
CA GLU A 36 7.18 -17.31 10.76
C GLU A 36 5.92 -18.12 11.11
N THR A 37 5.20 -18.66 10.13
CA THR A 37 3.94 -19.36 10.37
C THR A 37 3.89 -20.73 9.71
N PRO A 38 2.98 -21.63 10.15
CA PRO A 38 2.76 -22.93 9.50
C PRO A 38 1.78 -22.85 8.30
N HIS A 39 1.30 -21.66 7.90
CA HIS A 39 0.28 -21.49 6.89
C HIS A 39 0.75 -21.95 5.50
N LYS A 40 -0.23 -22.28 4.63
CA LYS A 40 -0.04 -22.50 3.21
C LYS A 40 -0.59 -21.31 2.44
N VAL A 41 0.03 -20.95 1.31
CA VAL A 41 -0.38 -19.82 0.48
C VAL A 41 -0.64 -20.27 -0.95
N LEU A 42 -1.85 -20.02 -1.44
CA LEU A 42 -2.18 -20.00 -2.85
C LEU A 42 -1.93 -18.56 -3.33
N ALA A 43 -0.80 -18.32 -3.97
CA ALA A 43 -0.35 -17.00 -4.39
C ALA A 43 -0.88 -16.70 -5.80
N LEU A 44 -1.84 -15.78 -5.90
CA LEU A 44 -2.52 -15.43 -7.14
C LEU A 44 -2.07 -14.07 -7.63
N ASP A 45 -1.50 -14.00 -8.83
CA ASP A 45 -1.11 -12.75 -9.49
C ASP A 45 -0.86 -12.97 -10.99
N VAL A 46 -0.76 -11.91 -11.76
CA VAL A 46 -0.27 -11.93 -13.15
C VAL A 46 1.26 -11.92 -13.21
N TYR A 47 1.93 -11.45 -12.16
CA TYR A 47 3.39 -11.34 -12.00
C TYR A 47 3.88 -12.10 -10.77
N SER A 48 5.09 -12.65 -10.83
CA SER A 48 5.72 -13.39 -9.72
C SER A 48 7.10 -12.86 -9.32
N ASP A 49 7.58 -11.80 -9.97
CA ASP A 49 8.97 -11.34 -9.84
C ASP A 49 9.35 -11.03 -8.38
N LYS A 50 8.46 -10.36 -7.63
CA LYS A 50 8.73 -9.98 -6.23
C LYS A 50 8.64 -11.14 -5.22
N ILE A 51 8.10 -12.30 -5.63
CA ILE A 51 8.03 -13.52 -4.79
C ILE A 51 8.86 -14.67 -5.34
N ARG A 52 9.61 -14.49 -6.43
CA ARG A 52 10.40 -15.55 -7.06
C ARG A 52 11.33 -16.27 -6.07
N HIS A 53 11.95 -15.54 -5.15
CA HIS A 53 12.80 -16.08 -4.09
C HIS A 53 12.09 -17.01 -3.10
N LEU A 54 10.76 -17.02 -3.08
CA LEU A 54 9.95 -17.93 -2.27
C LEU A 54 9.52 -19.19 -3.04
N LEU A 55 9.57 -19.15 -4.37
CA LEU A 55 9.12 -20.23 -5.25
C LEU A 55 10.27 -21.16 -5.67
N GLU A 56 11.50 -20.71 -5.59
CA GLU A 56 12.72 -21.39 -5.97
C GLU A 56 13.77 -21.23 -4.86
N PRO A 57 14.54 -22.22 -4.50
CA PRO A 57 14.59 -23.63 -4.89
C PRO A 57 13.81 -24.55 -3.94
N GLU A 58 13.66 -25.83 -4.33
CA GLU A 58 12.99 -26.90 -3.56
C GLU A 58 13.60 -27.17 -2.16
N SER A 59 14.82 -26.69 -1.91
CA SER A 59 15.53 -26.83 -0.63
C SER A 59 15.10 -25.87 0.48
N LEU A 60 14.15 -24.96 0.23
CA LEU A 60 13.66 -24.01 1.23
C LEU A 60 12.81 -24.72 2.30
N ALA A 61 12.93 -24.27 3.55
CA ALA A 61 12.16 -24.81 4.68
C ALA A 61 10.64 -24.77 4.50
N TRP A 62 10.16 -23.94 3.58
CA TRP A 62 8.73 -23.78 3.23
C TRP A 62 8.35 -24.39 1.89
N ALA A 63 9.21 -25.21 1.26
CA ALA A 63 8.92 -25.85 0.00
C ALA A 63 7.56 -26.58 0.05
N GLY A 64 6.74 -26.36 -0.98
CA GLY A 64 5.39 -26.93 -1.07
C GLY A 64 4.32 -26.21 -0.24
N ARG A 65 4.67 -25.21 0.61
CA ARG A 65 3.67 -24.42 1.34
C ARG A 65 3.20 -23.17 0.60
N ILE A 66 3.91 -22.74 -0.44
CA ILE A 66 3.50 -21.64 -1.32
C ILE A 66 3.38 -22.16 -2.76
N GLN A 67 2.24 -21.91 -3.40
CA GLN A 67 1.96 -22.30 -4.79
C GLN A 67 1.55 -21.06 -5.58
N PHE A 68 2.28 -20.77 -6.65
CA PHE A 68 1.95 -19.63 -7.52
C PHE A 68 0.97 -20.04 -8.61
N HIS A 69 -0.13 -19.29 -8.72
CA HIS A 69 -1.12 -19.40 -9.77
C HIS A 69 -1.13 -18.12 -10.59
N ARG A 70 -0.65 -18.18 -11.82
CA ARG A 70 -0.75 -17.03 -12.74
C ARG A 70 -2.19 -16.91 -13.19
N ILE A 71 -2.90 -15.93 -12.65
CA ILE A 71 -4.29 -15.63 -13.00
C ILE A 71 -4.55 -14.12 -13.04
N ASN A 72 -5.51 -13.73 -13.86
CA ASN A 72 -6.11 -12.40 -13.83
C ASN A 72 -7.55 -12.56 -13.33
N ILE A 73 -7.86 -11.98 -12.17
CA ILE A 73 -9.17 -12.12 -11.52
C ILE A 73 -10.35 -11.59 -12.34
N LYS A 74 -10.08 -10.74 -13.35
CA LYS A 74 -11.13 -10.17 -14.21
C LYS A 74 -11.97 -11.24 -14.93
N HIS A 75 -11.36 -12.36 -15.31
CA HIS A 75 -12.02 -13.33 -16.18
C HIS A 75 -11.49 -14.76 -16.03
N ASP A 76 -10.67 -15.05 -15.02
CA ASP A 76 -10.13 -16.40 -14.84
C ASP A 76 -11.12 -17.26 -14.06
N SER A 77 -11.64 -18.31 -14.72
CA SER A 77 -12.64 -19.22 -14.14
C SER A 77 -12.14 -20.05 -12.96
N ARG A 78 -10.82 -20.11 -12.72
CA ARG A 78 -10.23 -20.84 -11.59
C ARG A 78 -10.39 -20.11 -10.26
N LEU A 79 -10.72 -18.80 -10.28
CA LEU A 79 -10.77 -17.97 -9.08
C LEU A 79 -11.67 -18.55 -7.99
N GLU A 80 -12.90 -18.94 -8.36
CA GLU A 80 -13.86 -19.52 -7.41
C GLU A 80 -13.32 -20.79 -6.77
N GLY A 81 -12.74 -21.70 -7.56
CA GLY A 81 -12.15 -22.95 -7.09
C GLY A 81 -11.01 -22.74 -6.11
N LEU A 82 -10.14 -21.74 -6.36
CA LEU A 82 -9.02 -21.39 -5.48
C LEU A 82 -9.51 -20.78 -4.16
N ILE A 83 -10.55 -19.94 -4.19
CA ILE A 83 -11.18 -19.41 -2.97
C ILE A 83 -11.83 -20.55 -2.17
N LYS A 84 -12.53 -21.49 -2.81
CA LYS A 84 -13.11 -22.66 -2.13
C LYS A 84 -12.08 -23.52 -1.40
N MET A 85 -10.87 -23.66 -1.96
CA MET A 85 -9.77 -24.43 -1.35
C MET A 85 -9.16 -23.75 -0.13
N ALA A 86 -9.36 -22.44 0.05
CA ALA A 86 -8.77 -21.66 1.12
C ALA A 86 -9.68 -21.60 2.36
N ASP A 87 -9.07 -21.35 3.51
CA ASP A 87 -9.74 -21.00 4.77
C ASP A 87 -9.95 -19.49 4.88
N LEU A 88 -9.01 -18.72 4.32
CA LEU A 88 -8.96 -17.27 4.32
C LEU A 88 -8.58 -16.76 2.93
N THR A 89 -9.29 -15.76 2.45
CA THR A 89 -8.90 -14.99 1.25
C THR A 89 -8.41 -13.62 1.63
N ILE A 90 -7.25 -13.21 1.09
CA ILE A 90 -6.71 -11.85 1.24
C ILE A 90 -6.70 -11.20 -0.13
N ASN A 91 -7.44 -10.10 -0.29
CA ASN A 91 -7.53 -9.38 -1.56
C ASN A 91 -6.71 -8.08 -1.52
N LEU A 92 -5.57 -8.10 -2.22
CA LEU A 92 -4.64 -6.98 -2.41
C LEU A 92 -4.69 -6.39 -3.83
N ALA A 93 -5.42 -7.02 -4.76
CA ALA A 93 -5.45 -6.59 -6.15
C ALA A 93 -6.08 -5.19 -6.29
N ALA A 94 -5.35 -4.27 -6.89
CA ALA A 94 -5.76 -2.89 -7.07
C ALA A 94 -4.90 -2.16 -8.12
N ILE A 95 -5.50 -1.21 -8.84
CA ILE A 95 -4.76 -0.09 -9.45
C ILE A 95 -4.74 1.02 -8.40
N CYS A 96 -3.55 1.37 -7.90
CA CYS A 96 -3.39 2.29 -6.76
C CYS A 96 -2.34 3.40 -7.01
N THR A 97 -2.05 3.71 -8.27
CA THR A 97 -1.13 4.79 -8.67
C THR A 97 -1.90 6.08 -8.91
N PRO A 98 -1.63 7.18 -8.20
CA PRO A 98 -2.41 8.43 -8.31
C PRO A 98 -2.48 9.01 -9.74
N ALA A 99 -1.45 8.84 -10.55
CA ALA A 99 -1.47 9.28 -11.94
C ALA A 99 -2.54 8.54 -12.76
N ASP A 100 -2.81 7.27 -12.48
CA ASP A 100 -3.80 6.47 -13.19
C ASP A 100 -5.23 6.92 -12.89
N TYR A 101 -5.50 7.51 -11.73
CA TYR A 101 -6.85 7.94 -11.36
C TYR A 101 -7.40 9.01 -12.30
N ASN A 102 -6.55 9.93 -12.76
CA ASN A 102 -6.93 10.99 -13.71
C ASN A 102 -6.83 10.54 -15.17
N THR A 103 -5.83 9.73 -15.52
CA THR A 103 -5.54 9.36 -16.90
C THR A 103 -6.35 8.15 -17.36
N ARG A 104 -6.69 7.24 -16.44
CA ARG A 104 -7.42 5.99 -16.69
C ARG A 104 -8.51 5.72 -15.64
N PRO A 105 -9.48 6.65 -15.46
CA PRO A 105 -10.47 6.53 -14.39
C PRO A 105 -11.37 5.30 -14.54
N LEU A 106 -11.71 4.88 -15.75
CA LEU A 106 -12.50 3.66 -15.97
C LEU A 106 -11.73 2.41 -15.51
N ASP A 107 -10.48 2.24 -15.92
CA ASP A 107 -9.65 1.12 -15.47
C ASP A 107 -9.51 1.11 -13.95
N THR A 108 -9.37 2.29 -13.35
CA THR A 108 -9.29 2.46 -11.89
C THR A 108 -10.58 1.99 -11.20
N ILE A 109 -11.75 2.37 -11.71
CA ILE A 109 -13.06 1.94 -11.17
C ILE A 109 -13.24 0.43 -11.36
N TYR A 110 -13.00 -0.06 -12.58
CA TYR A 110 -13.15 -1.49 -12.89
C TYR A 110 -12.26 -2.34 -11.97
N SER A 111 -10.97 -2.06 -11.90
CA SER A 111 -10.03 -2.84 -11.10
C SER A 111 -10.35 -2.82 -9.60
N ASN A 112 -10.83 -1.69 -9.06
CA ASN A 112 -11.01 -1.52 -7.62
C ASN A 112 -12.43 -1.83 -7.11
N PHE A 113 -13.40 -1.95 -8.01
CA PHE A 113 -14.77 -2.30 -7.66
C PHE A 113 -15.28 -3.50 -8.46
N ILE A 114 -15.42 -3.39 -9.79
CA ILE A 114 -16.05 -4.43 -10.62
C ILE A 114 -15.29 -5.76 -10.54
N ASP A 115 -13.97 -5.74 -10.68
CA ASP A 115 -13.14 -6.95 -10.64
C ASP A 115 -13.01 -7.54 -9.23
N ALA A 116 -13.30 -6.75 -8.20
CA ALA A 116 -13.33 -7.21 -6.81
C ALA A 116 -14.68 -7.85 -6.42
N LEU A 117 -15.77 -7.57 -7.13
CA LEU A 117 -17.10 -8.13 -6.83
C LEU A 117 -17.11 -9.66 -6.78
N PRO A 118 -16.53 -10.41 -7.76
CA PRO A 118 -16.49 -11.87 -7.70
C PRO A 118 -15.77 -12.41 -6.46
N VAL A 119 -14.71 -11.73 -6.01
CA VAL A 119 -13.96 -12.15 -4.79
C VAL A 119 -14.86 -12.10 -3.57
N VAL A 120 -15.57 -10.98 -3.36
CA VAL A 120 -16.50 -10.83 -2.24
C VAL A 120 -17.63 -11.85 -2.32
N LYS A 121 -18.24 -11.98 -3.52
CA LYS A 121 -19.32 -12.94 -3.78
C LYS A 121 -18.89 -14.36 -3.45
N TYR A 122 -17.76 -14.83 -3.98
CA TYR A 122 -17.30 -16.21 -3.76
C TYR A 122 -16.92 -16.46 -2.30
N CYS A 123 -16.36 -15.48 -1.59
CA CYS A 123 -16.12 -15.60 -0.15
C CYS A 123 -17.43 -15.74 0.61
N SER A 124 -18.44 -14.91 0.33
CA SER A 124 -19.75 -14.94 0.98
C SER A 124 -20.48 -16.25 0.72
N GLU A 125 -20.65 -16.64 -0.57
CA GLU A 125 -21.37 -17.84 -0.97
C GLU A 125 -20.73 -19.16 -0.47
N ASN A 126 -19.41 -19.15 -0.24
CA ASN A 126 -18.67 -20.34 0.20
C ASN A 126 -18.25 -20.27 1.69
N ASN A 127 -18.80 -19.33 2.46
CA ASN A 127 -18.48 -19.13 3.88
C ASN A 127 -16.96 -19.05 4.14
N LYS A 128 -16.25 -18.26 3.34
CA LYS A 128 -14.81 -18.03 3.47
C LYS A 128 -14.55 -16.66 4.06
N ARG A 129 -13.69 -16.61 5.07
CA ARG A 129 -13.24 -15.36 5.67
C ARG A 129 -12.49 -14.49 4.65
N LEU A 130 -12.74 -13.18 4.66
CA LEU A 130 -12.11 -12.21 3.76
C LEU A 130 -11.34 -11.15 4.54
N ILE A 131 -10.07 -10.92 4.21
CA ILE A 131 -9.34 -9.69 4.54
C ILE A 131 -9.21 -8.88 3.26
N HIS A 132 -9.86 -7.71 3.23
CA HIS A 132 -9.86 -6.84 2.06
C HIS A 132 -9.00 -5.61 2.30
N PHE A 133 -8.09 -5.32 1.35
CA PHE A 133 -7.28 -4.11 1.38
C PHE A 133 -7.99 -2.97 0.68
N SER A 134 -8.42 -2.01 1.48
CA SER A 134 -8.92 -0.71 1.08
C SER A 134 -7.78 0.31 1.05
N THR A 135 -8.02 1.52 1.51
CA THR A 135 -7.07 2.64 1.48
C THR A 135 -7.52 3.76 2.42
N CYS A 136 -6.59 4.56 2.93
CA CYS A 136 -6.92 5.82 3.62
C CYS A 136 -7.57 6.86 2.69
N GLU A 137 -7.47 6.68 1.39
CA GLU A 137 -8.09 7.56 0.39
C GLU A 137 -9.63 7.59 0.50
N VAL A 138 -10.27 6.56 1.07
CA VAL A 138 -11.72 6.49 1.27
C VAL A 138 -12.27 7.61 2.16
N TYR A 139 -11.43 8.23 2.96
CA TYR A 139 -11.80 9.41 3.74
C TYR A 139 -11.89 10.68 2.87
N GLY A 140 -11.22 10.70 1.72
CA GLY A 140 -11.19 11.88 0.86
C GLY A 140 -10.47 13.06 1.49
N LYS A 141 -11.09 14.23 1.46
CA LYS A 141 -10.59 15.45 2.11
C LYS A 141 -10.92 15.45 3.60
N THR A 142 -9.96 15.87 4.40
CA THR A 142 -10.18 16.12 5.83
C THR A 142 -10.97 17.41 6.03
N ILE A 143 -11.69 17.52 7.15
CA ILE A 143 -12.44 18.74 7.52
C ILE A 143 -11.52 19.96 7.53
N GLY A 144 -10.29 19.79 8.00
CA GLY A 144 -9.27 20.84 8.01
C GLY A 144 -8.94 21.42 6.63
N SER A 145 -9.10 20.64 5.56
CA SER A 145 -8.87 21.11 4.18
C SER A 145 -9.84 22.21 3.73
N PHE A 146 -10.97 22.36 4.42
CA PHE A 146 -11.99 23.39 4.13
C PHE A 146 -11.86 24.64 4.99
N LEU A 147 -10.97 24.62 5.98
CA LEU A 147 -10.70 25.81 6.79
C LEU A 147 -9.94 26.86 5.97
N PRO A 148 -10.18 28.17 6.21
CA PRO A 148 -9.38 29.23 5.63
C PRO A 148 -7.87 28.99 5.85
N LYS A 149 -7.03 29.37 4.89
CA LYS A 149 -5.58 29.09 4.95
C LYS A 149 -4.90 29.74 6.16
N ASP A 150 -5.40 30.85 6.63
CA ASP A 150 -4.95 31.63 7.79
C ASP A 150 -5.62 31.23 9.12
N SER A 151 -6.53 30.27 9.10
CA SER A 151 -7.22 29.82 10.30
C SER A 151 -6.28 29.13 11.29
N PRO A 152 -6.26 29.55 12.58
CA PRO A 152 -5.48 28.86 13.61
C PRO A 152 -5.95 27.43 13.86
N LEU A 153 -7.20 27.09 13.52
CA LEU A 153 -7.75 25.72 13.64
C LEU A 153 -7.04 24.73 12.70
N ARG A 154 -6.35 25.20 11.68
CA ARG A 154 -5.52 24.32 10.82
C ARG A 154 -4.33 23.70 11.56
N GLN A 155 -3.99 24.20 12.74
CA GLN A 155 -2.96 23.62 13.60
C GLN A 155 -3.52 22.54 14.55
N ASP A 156 -4.85 22.46 14.70
CA ASP A 156 -5.47 21.47 15.57
C ASP A 156 -5.57 20.11 14.88
N PRO A 157 -4.88 19.05 15.38
CA PRO A 157 -4.91 17.71 14.83
C PRO A 157 -6.34 17.13 14.71
N ALA A 158 -7.28 17.56 15.55
CA ALA A 158 -8.65 17.06 15.53
C ALA A 158 -9.35 17.22 14.18
N TYR A 159 -8.97 18.23 13.38
CA TYR A 159 -9.53 18.45 12.04
C TYR A 159 -8.92 17.56 10.97
N TYR A 160 -7.88 16.77 11.28
CA TYR A 160 -7.12 15.94 10.35
C TYR A 160 -7.01 14.49 10.75
N VAL A 161 -7.34 14.16 12.00
CA VAL A 161 -7.34 12.77 12.50
C VAL A 161 -8.53 12.01 11.92
N LEU A 162 -8.24 10.85 11.34
CA LEU A 162 -9.20 10.02 10.63
C LEU A 162 -9.50 8.75 11.44
N LYS A 163 -10.78 8.61 11.81
CA LYS A 163 -11.32 7.50 12.60
C LYS A 163 -12.22 6.63 11.74
N GLU A 164 -12.09 5.32 11.88
CA GLU A 164 -12.81 4.34 11.06
C GLU A 164 -14.34 4.44 11.22
N ASP A 165 -14.79 4.72 12.43
CA ASP A 165 -16.20 4.72 12.84
C ASP A 165 -16.86 6.11 12.92
N ALA A 166 -16.09 7.18 12.75
CA ALA A 166 -16.60 8.54 12.99
C ALA A 166 -16.27 9.55 11.88
N SER A 167 -15.16 9.36 11.14
CA SER A 167 -14.77 10.34 10.13
C SER A 167 -15.64 10.27 8.89
N PRO A 168 -16.07 11.44 8.34
CA PRO A 168 -16.82 11.48 7.09
C PRO A 168 -15.92 11.10 5.90
N CYS A 169 -16.55 10.64 4.82
CA CYS A 169 -15.88 10.42 3.52
C CYS A 169 -16.26 11.58 2.60
N ILE A 170 -15.31 12.48 2.33
CA ILE A 170 -15.58 13.74 1.61
C ILE A 170 -14.78 13.77 0.30
N PHE A 171 -15.47 13.71 -0.84
CA PHE A 171 -14.87 13.77 -2.16
C PHE A 171 -15.15 15.11 -2.84
N GLY A 172 -14.35 15.44 -3.85
CA GLY A 172 -14.58 16.62 -4.67
C GLY A 172 -15.72 16.45 -5.68
N PRO A 173 -15.99 17.48 -6.52
CA PRO A 173 -16.94 17.39 -7.62
C PRO A 173 -16.66 16.21 -8.55
N ILE A 174 -17.71 15.75 -9.26
CA ILE A 174 -17.64 14.55 -10.12
C ILE A 174 -16.54 14.64 -11.19
N GLU A 175 -16.27 15.85 -11.69
CA GLU A 175 -15.21 16.07 -12.69
C GLU A 175 -13.80 15.82 -12.15
N LYS A 176 -13.64 15.82 -10.83
CA LYS A 176 -12.37 15.53 -10.17
C LYS A 176 -12.12 14.02 -10.10
N GLN A 177 -11.72 13.44 -11.23
CA GLN A 177 -11.52 12.00 -11.40
C GLN A 177 -10.43 11.42 -10.49
N ARG A 178 -9.63 12.27 -9.84
CA ARG A 178 -8.72 11.91 -8.74
C ARG A 178 -9.41 11.07 -7.66
N TRP A 179 -10.73 11.29 -7.45
CA TRP A 179 -11.51 10.59 -6.43
C TRP A 179 -12.13 9.28 -6.89
N SER A 180 -11.97 8.90 -8.17
CA SER A 180 -12.53 7.64 -8.72
C SER A 180 -12.04 6.40 -7.95
N TYR A 181 -10.76 6.35 -7.60
CA TYR A 181 -10.17 5.29 -6.78
C TYR A 181 -10.81 5.23 -5.39
N ALA A 182 -10.87 6.36 -4.70
CA ALA A 182 -11.44 6.45 -3.37
C ALA A 182 -12.92 6.03 -3.34
N CYS A 183 -13.70 6.49 -4.32
CA CYS A 183 -15.12 6.13 -4.45
C CYS A 183 -15.29 4.63 -4.72
N ALA A 184 -14.50 4.05 -5.62
CA ALA A 184 -14.53 2.62 -5.91
C ALA A 184 -14.21 1.77 -4.68
N LYS A 185 -13.13 2.13 -3.95
CA LYS A 185 -12.75 1.46 -2.69
C LYS A 185 -13.79 1.66 -1.60
N GLN A 186 -14.37 2.83 -1.47
CA GLN A 186 -15.42 3.08 -0.48
C GLN A 186 -16.69 2.26 -0.76
N LEU A 187 -17.06 2.11 -2.04
CA LEU A 187 -18.24 1.33 -2.41
C LEU A 187 -18.03 -0.17 -2.14
N ILE A 188 -16.85 -0.72 -2.42
CA ILE A 188 -16.57 -2.13 -2.11
C ILE A 188 -16.53 -2.40 -0.59
N GLU A 189 -16.06 -1.45 0.23
CA GLU A 189 -16.17 -1.56 1.69
C GLU A 189 -17.62 -1.68 2.14
N ARG A 190 -18.52 -0.85 1.58
CA ARG A 190 -19.96 -0.90 1.88
C ARG A 190 -20.59 -2.22 1.50
N LEU A 191 -20.21 -2.76 0.33
CA LEU A 191 -20.67 -4.07 -0.11
C LEU A 191 -20.23 -5.17 0.87
N ILE A 192 -18.94 -5.20 1.25
CA ILE A 192 -18.41 -6.17 2.19
C ILE A 192 -19.13 -6.08 3.54
N TYR A 193 -19.38 -4.87 4.02
CA TYR A 193 -20.07 -4.64 5.27
C TYR A 193 -21.54 -5.13 5.20
N ALA A 194 -22.23 -4.89 4.08
CA ALA A 194 -23.58 -5.37 3.84
C ALA A 194 -23.63 -6.91 3.76
N GLU A 195 -22.67 -7.54 3.06
CA GLU A 195 -22.53 -9.01 3.00
C GLU A 195 -22.30 -9.60 4.41
N GLY A 196 -21.53 -8.92 5.25
CA GLY A 196 -21.37 -9.32 6.64
C GLY A 196 -22.69 -9.26 7.43
N ALA A 197 -23.45 -8.19 7.25
CA ALA A 197 -24.70 -7.97 7.97
C ALA A 197 -25.85 -8.89 7.50
N GLU A 198 -25.96 -9.14 6.20
CA GLU A 198 -27.07 -9.87 5.60
C GLU A 198 -26.79 -11.36 5.43
N ASN A 199 -25.57 -11.73 5.09
CA ASN A 199 -25.17 -13.08 4.71
C ASN A 199 -24.14 -13.70 5.67
N GLY A 200 -23.70 -12.97 6.70
CA GLY A 200 -22.77 -13.49 7.70
C GLY A 200 -21.33 -13.64 7.22
N LEU A 201 -20.92 -12.91 6.16
CA LEU A 201 -19.54 -12.90 5.72
C LEU A 201 -18.60 -12.46 6.86
N GLU A 202 -17.67 -13.32 7.24
CA GLU A 202 -16.58 -12.94 8.13
C GLU A 202 -15.56 -12.09 7.37
N PHE A 203 -15.39 -10.84 7.77
CA PHE A 203 -14.51 -9.93 7.06
C PHE A 203 -13.65 -9.07 8.00
N THR A 204 -12.52 -8.63 7.47
CA THR A 204 -11.69 -7.55 8.02
C THR A 204 -11.32 -6.62 6.88
N ILE A 205 -11.44 -5.30 7.08
CA ILE A 205 -11.04 -4.30 6.10
C ILE A 205 -9.80 -3.58 6.63
N VAL A 206 -8.77 -3.49 5.80
CA VAL A 206 -7.52 -2.78 6.10
C VAL A 206 -7.48 -1.48 5.31
N ARG A 207 -7.23 -0.36 5.97
CA ARG A 207 -7.01 0.96 5.36
C ARG A 207 -5.54 1.37 5.51
N PRO A 208 -4.67 1.06 4.53
CA PRO A 208 -3.27 1.45 4.56
C PRO A 208 -3.07 2.97 4.50
N PHE A 209 -2.13 3.48 5.31
CA PHE A 209 -1.62 4.86 5.28
C PHE A 209 -0.16 4.86 4.84
N ASN A 210 0.11 5.08 3.57
CA ASN A 210 1.44 5.18 2.94
C ASN A 210 2.48 4.18 3.48
N TRP A 211 2.26 2.91 3.22
CA TRP A 211 3.23 1.87 3.54
C TRP A 211 4.46 1.98 2.67
N ILE A 212 5.63 1.94 3.27
CA ILE A 212 6.93 2.13 2.64
C ILE A 212 7.88 0.99 2.99
N GLY A 213 8.73 0.62 2.04
CA GLY A 213 9.78 -0.35 2.25
C GLY A 213 10.40 -0.88 0.96
N PRO A 214 11.31 -1.85 1.08
CA PRO A 214 11.88 -2.56 -0.07
C PRO A 214 10.80 -3.12 -1.01
N ARG A 215 11.06 -3.15 -2.28
CA ARG A 215 10.16 -3.64 -3.35
C ARG A 215 8.88 -2.82 -3.56
N MET A 216 8.76 -1.63 -2.90
CA MET A 216 7.66 -0.73 -3.21
C MET A 216 7.81 -0.14 -4.61
N ASP A 217 6.68 0.17 -5.25
CA ASP A 217 6.58 0.76 -6.58
C ASP A 217 7.59 0.20 -7.62
N PHE A 218 7.86 0.93 -8.65
CA PHE A 218 8.81 0.59 -9.71
C PHE A 218 9.79 1.75 -9.95
N ILE A 219 10.95 1.44 -10.49
CA ILE A 219 11.90 2.44 -11.01
C ILE A 219 11.73 2.52 -12.53
N PRO A 220 11.21 3.62 -13.08
CA PRO A 220 10.90 3.74 -14.49
C PRO A 220 12.06 3.33 -15.39
N GLY A 221 11.77 2.43 -16.35
CA GLY A 221 12.76 1.92 -17.30
C GLY A 221 13.75 0.88 -16.74
N ILE A 222 13.61 0.47 -15.47
CA ILE A 222 14.45 -0.57 -14.86
C ILE A 222 13.62 -1.81 -14.52
N ASP A 223 12.62 -1.71 -13.66
CA ASP A 223 11.78 -2.82 -13.19
C ASP A 223 10.29 -2.58 -13.37
N GLY A 224 9.94 -1.64 -14.20
CA GLY A 224 8.58 -1.25 -14.53
C GLY A 224 8.48 -0.62 -15.90
N PRO A 225 7.32 -0.07 -16.25
CA PRO A 225 7.13 0.63 -17.51
C PRO A 225 8.11 1.82 -17.61
N SER A 226 8.54 2.13 -18.83
CA SER A 226 9.40 3.30 -19.09
C SER A 226 8.68 4.62 -18.80
N GLU A 227 7.36 4.61 -18.84
CA GLU A 227 6.48 5.74 -18.61
C GLU A 227 5.59 5.49 -17.39
N GLY A 228 5.08 6.57 -16.81
CA GLY A 228 4.23 6.54 -15.62
C GLY A 228 4.88 7.23 -14.43
N VAL A 229 4.03 7.69 -13.50
CA VAL A 229 4.46 8.44 -12.33
C VAL A 229 4.19 7.58 -11.09
N PRO A 230 5.22 6.99 -10.48
CA PRO A 230 5.07 6.28 -9.23
C PRO A 230 4.70 7.24 -8.08
N ARG A 231 4.46 6.69 -6.89
CA ARG A 231 4.18 7.52 -5.69
C ARG A 231 5.40 8.34 -5.28
N VAL A 232 5.18 9.41 -4.53
CA VAL A 232 6.18 10.44 -4.21
C VAL A 232 7.53 9.89 -3.75
N LEU A 233 7.56 8.91 -2.86
CA LEU A 233 8.82 8.37 -2.35
C LEU A 233 9.61 7.65 -3.46
N ALA A 234 8.94 6.90 -4.32
CA ALA A 234 9.59 6.25 -5.46
C ALA A 234 10.04 7.26 -6.52
N CYS A 235 9.31 8.36 -6.72
CA CYS A 235 9.78 9.48 -7.54
C CYS A 235 11.08 10.06 -7.00
N PHE A 236 11.13 10.30 -5.69
CA PHE A 236 12.33 10.86 -5.05
C PHE A 236 13.51 9.91 -5.08
N SER A 237 13.30 8.63 -4.75
CA SER A 237 14.39 7.65 -4.82
C SER A 237 14.92 7.44 -6.24
N ASN A 238 14.05 7.46 -7.26
CA ASN A 238 14.47 7.42 -8.66
C ASN A 238 15.33 8.64 -9.03
N ALA A 239 14.92 9.84 -8.62
CA ALA A 239 15.68 11.07 -8.85
C ALA A 239 17.05 11.02 -8.15
N LEU A 240 17.10 10.58 -6.87
CA LEU A 240 18.35 10.41 -6.13
C LEU A 240 19.31 9.42 -6.81
N LEU A 241 18.80 8.25 -7.24
CA LEU A 241 19.57 7.24 -7.94
C LEU A 241 20.16 7.75 -9.27
N ARG A 242 19.45 8.67 -9.93
CA ARG A 242 19.89 9.30 -11.21
C ARG A 242 20.68 10.59 -11.03
N ARG A 243 20.85 11.05 -9.80
CA ARG A 243 21.43 12.36 -9.46
C ARG A 243 20.66 13.53 -10.10
N GLU A 244 19.35 13.46 -10.04
CA GLU A 244 18.41 14.48 -10.51
C GLU A 244 17.80 15.23 -9.34
N GLN A 245 17.27 16.43 -9.61
CA GLN A 245 16.57 17.22 -8.60
C GLN A 245 15.21 16.58 -8.24
N LEU A 246 14.86 16.60 -6.95
CA LEU A 246 13.58 16.15 -6.45
C LEU A 246 12.49 17.18 -6.75
N LYS A 247 11.44 16.78 -7.45
CA LYS A 247 10.33 17.68 -7.82
C LYS A 247 9.37 17.85 -6.65
N LEU A 248 9.24 19.07 -6.15
CA LEU A 248 8.31 19.43 -5.09
C LEU A 248 7.05 20.06 -5.70
N VAL A 249 5.96 19.31 -5.69
CA VAL A 249 4.67 19.80 -6.18
C VAL A 249 4.13 20.86 -5.24
N ASP A 250 3.82 22.04 -5.77
CA ASP A 250 3.30 23.22 -5.04
C ASP A 250 4.13 23.50 -3.77
N GLY A 251 5.45 23.45 -3.89
CA GLY A 251 6.40 23.69 -2.81
C GLY A 251 6.51 22.58 -1.77
N GLY A 252 5.86 21.42 -1.98
CA GLY A 252 5.93 20.27 -1.10
C GLY A 252 5.31 20.47 0.28
N GLN A 253 4.27 21.32 0.40
CA GLN A 253 3.64 21.67 1.68
C GLN A 253 2.67 20.62 2.21
N SER A 254 2.17 19.73 1.36
CA SER A 254 1.27 18.64 1.77
C SER A 254 1.94 17.75 2.82
N GLN A 255 1.15 17.36 3.83
CA GLN A 255 1.63 16.52 4.93
C GLN A 255 1.09 15.10 4.81
N ARG A 256 1.94 14.12 5.07
CA ARG A 256 1.60 12.70 5.04
C ARG A 256 2.25 11.98 6.21
N THR A 257 1.62 10.90 6.64
CA THR A 257 2.21 9.94 7.57
C THR A 257 2.71 8.72 6.80
N PHE A 258 3.82 8.17 7.24
CA PHE A 258 4.45 7.00 6.60
C PHE A 258 4.68 5.88 7.61
N ILE A 259 4.48 4.64 7.19
CA ILE A 259 4.70 3.47 8.04
C ILE A 259 5.60 2.46 7.32
N TYR A 260 6.48 1.81 8.09
CA TYR A 260 7.35 0.77 7.57
C TYR A 260 6.57 -0.50 7.24
N ILE A 261 6.84 -1.07 6.07
CA ILE A 261 6.16 -2.28 5.60
C ILE A 261 6.21 -3.43 6.62
N LYS A 262 7.32 -3.62 7.32
CA LYS A 262 7.44 -4.71 8.31
C LYS A 262 6.52 -4.52 9.51
N ASP A 263 6.35 -3.29 10.00
CA ASP A 263 5.39 -3.00 11.07
C ASP A 263 3.96 -3.25 10.60
N ALA A 264 3.64 -2.80 9.38
CA ALA A 264 2.32 -2.96 8.79
C ALA A 264 1.97 -4.44 8.52
N ILE A 265 2.93 -5.24 8.04
CA ILE A 265 2.74 -6.68 7.84
C ILE A 265 2.51 -7.41 9.19
N GLU A 266 3.15 -6.99 10.26
CA GLU A 266 2.87 -7.54 11.59
C GLU A 266 1.41 -7.29 12.01
N ALA A 267 0.86 -6.10 11.74
CA ALA A 267 -0.57 -5.84 11.96
C ALA A 267 -1.47 -6.82 11.21
N VAL A 268 -1.14 -7.10 9.95
CA VAL A 268 -1.92 -8.05 9.12
C VAL A 268 -1.80 -9.47 9.66
N LEU A 269 -0.62 -9.88 10.12
CA LEU A 269 -0.45 -11.18 10.77
C LEU A 269 -1.33 -11.31 12.02
N LEU A 270 -1.36 -10.29 12.87
CA LEU A 270 -2.23 -10.27 14.04
C LEU A 270 -3.72 -10.40 13.65
N MET A 271 -4.15 -9.77 12.54
CA MET A 271 -5.51 -9.94 12.03
C MET A 271 -5.78 -11.37 11.58
N ILE A 272 -4.82 -12.02 10.90
CA ILE A 272 -4.92 -13.41 10.44
C ILE A 272 -5.04 -14.35 11.64
N GLU A 273 -4.17 -14.17 12.62
CA GLU A 273 -4.00 -15.07 13.78
C GLU A 273 -5.07 -14.88 14.85
N ASN A 274 -5.80 -13.74 14.86
CA ASN A 274 -6.81 -13.40 15.86
C ASN A 274 -8.17 -13.07 15.20
N PRO A 275 -8.83 -14.03 14.53
CA PRO A 275 -10.08 -13.78 13.81
C PRO A 275 -11.19 -13.25 14.71
N GLU A 276 -11.30 -13.71 15.94
CA GLU A 276 -12.35 -13.27 16.89
C GLU A 276 -12.23 -11.77 17.24
N ARG A 277 -11.03 -11.20 17.13
CA ARG A 277 -10.74 -9.79 17.41
C ARG A 277 -10.74 -8.93 16.15
N ALA A 278 -10.56 -9.53 14.98
CA ALA A 278 -10.41 -8.83 13.71
C ALA A 278 -11.67 -8.84 12.84
N ASN A 279 -12.50 -9.90 12.92
CA ASN A 279 -13.71 -10.01 12.10
C ASN A 279 -14.73 -8.90 12.46
N GLY A 280 -15.37 -8.36 11.41
CA GLY A 280 -16.34 -7.26 11.53
C GLY A 280 -15.70 -5.88 11.73
N HIS A 281 -14.37 -5.77 11.70
CA HIS A 281 -13.67 -4.51 11.93
C HIS A 281 -13.04 -3.94 10.67
N ILE A 282 -12.96 -2.60 10.66
CA ILE A 282 -12.15 -1.82 9.74
C ILE A 282 -10.96 -1.29 10.55
N PHE A 283 -9.74 -1.42 10.03
CA PHE A 283 -8.54 -0.96 10.71
C PHE A 283 -7.74 0.03 9.87
N ASN A 284 -7.52 1.22 10.41
CA ASN A 284 -6.42 2.07 9.95
C ASN A 284 -5.09 1.39 10.29
N VAL A 285 -4.20 1.30 9.31
CA VAL A 285 -2.84 0.80 9.54
C VAL A 285 -1.85 1.86 9.05
N GLY A 286 -1.33 2.63 9.98
CA GLY A 286 -0.46 3.76 9.75
C GLY A 286 0.41 4.07 10.96
N ASN A 287 1.23 5.13 10.87
CA ASN A 287 2.01 5.62 11.98
C ASN A 287 1.82 7.15 12.14
N PRO A 288 1.00 7.61 13.08
CA PRO A 288 0.77 9.04 13.28
C PRO A 288 2.02 9.81 13.70
N ASN A 289 3.03 9.14 14.27
CA ASN A 289 4.26 9.77 14.71
C ASN A 289 5.25 10.04 13.56
N ASN A 290 5.05 9.43 12.40
CA ASN A 290 5.88 9.63 11.21
C ASN A 290 5.24 10.62 10.24
N GLU A 291 4.68 11.72 10.77
CA GLU A 291 4.14 12.80 9.95
C GLU A 291 5.25 13.73 9.47
N VAL A 292 5.18 14.13 8.20
CA VAL A 292 6.19 14.97 7.56
C VAL A 292 5.58 15.67 6.35
N THR A 293 6.05 16.90 6.03
CA THR A 293 5.76 17.52 4.74
C THR A 293 6.55 16.82 3.62
N VAL A 294 6.05 16.91 2.40
CA VAL A 294 6.77 16.37 1.23
C VAL A 294 8.15 17.04 1.06
N ARG A 295 8.28 18.34 1.41
CA ARG A 295 9.57 19.04 1.43
C ARG A 295 10.53 18.47 2.46
N GLN A 296 10.09 18.28 3.70
CA GLN A 296 10.91 17.64 4.74
C GLN A 296 11.31 16.20 4.38
N LEU A 297 10.38 15.46 3.75
CA LEU A 297 10.67 14.13 3.22
C LEU A 297 11.81 14.16 2.20
N ALA A 298 11.78 15.10 1.26
CA ALA A 298 12.84 15.27 0.26
C ALA A 298 14.20 15.60 0.90
N GLU A 299 14.21 16.49 1.89
CA GLU A 299 15.42 16.86 2.64
C GLU A 299 16.00 15.65 3.39
N MET A 300 15.16 14.92 4.13
CA MET A 300 15.58 13.69 4.84
C MET A 300 16.11 12.63 3.88
N MET A 301 15.42 12.38 2.78
CA MET A 301 15.86 11.39 1.78
C MET A 301 17.18 11.76 1.14
N THR A 302 17.42 13.06 0.86
CA THR A 302 18.68 13.54 0.32
C THR A 302 19.84 13.30 1.30
N GLN A 303 19.64 13.59 2.58
CA GLN A 303 20.65 13.34 3.63
C GLN A 303 20.95 11.86 3.80
N ILE A 304 19.92 11.03 3.90
CA ILE A 304 20.04 9.58 4.06
C ILE A 304 20.71 8.97 2.84
N TYR A 305 20.32 9.37 1.63
CA TYR A 305 20.88 8.81 0.41
C TYR A 305 22.37 9.17 0.24
N SER A 306 22.78 10.39 0.61
CA SER A 306 24.19 10.79 0.64
C SER A 306 25.01 9.87 1.58
N LYS A 307 24.47 9.52 2.75
CA LYS A 307 25.09 8.56 3.69
C LYS A 307 25.15 7.14 3.10
N VAL A 308 24.07 6.68 2.47
CA VAL A 308 23.96 5.32 1.92
C VAL A 308 24.85 5.10 0.70
N SER A 309 24.90 6.09 -0.19
CA SER A 309 25.68 6.00 -1.45
C SER A 309 27.15 6.38 -1.29
N GLY A 310 27.48 7.16 -0.25
CA GLY A 310 28.79 7.80 -0.08
C GLY A 310 29.03 8.98 -1.02
N GLU A 311 28.01 9.43 -1.76
CA GLU A 311 28.09 10.53 -2.72
C GLU A 311 27.56 11.83 -2.10
N ALA A 312 28.18 12.96 -2.41
CA ALA A 312 27.69 14.26 -1.97
C ALA A 312 26.33 14.58 -2.60
N ALA A 313 25.46 15.22 -1.83
CA ALA A 313 24.19 15.77 -2.34
C ALA A 313 24.44 16.80 -3.44
N LEU A 314 23.41 17.05 -4.27
CA LEU A 314 23.45 18.16 -5.23
C LEU A 314 23.43 19.49 -4.48
N ASP A 315 24.05 20.53 -5.04
CA ASP A 315 24.03 21.89 -4.48
C ASP A 315 22.59 22.44 -4.37
N VAL A 316 21.76 22.12 -5.37
CA VAL A 316 20.32 22.45 -5.38
C VAL A 316 19.56 21.12 -5.54
N PRO A 317 19.20 20.44 -4.43
CA PRO A 317 18.65 19.10 -4.48
C PRO A 317 17.16 19.04 -4.87
N THR A 318 16.44 20.16 -4.82
CA THR A 318 15.00 20.21 -5.09
C THR A 318 14.63 21.29 -6.10
N ILE A 319 13.51 21.08 -6.80
CA ILE A 319 12.91 22.06 -7.72
C ILE A 319 11.40 22.10 -7.49
N ASP A 320 10.82 23.30 -7.43
CA ASP A 320 9.37 23.47 -7.30
C ASP A 320 8.70 23.32 -8.67
N VAL A 321 7.62 22.54 -8.73
CA VAL A 321 6.76 22.33 -9.91
C VAL A 321 5.30 22.54 -9.54
N SER A 322 4.47 22.98 -10.50
CA SER A 322 3.04 23.10 -10.23
C SER A 322 2.32 21.74 -10.27
N SER A 323 1.24 21.59 -9.49
CA SER A 323 0.39 20.39 -9.53
C SER A 323 -0.22 20.15 -10.92
N LYS A 324 -0.55 21.24 -11.64
CA LYS A 324 -1.04 21.16 -13.01
C LYS A 324 -0.01 20.55 -13.98
N GLU A 325 1.25 20.95 -13.84
CA GLU A 325 2.36 20.44 -14.66
C GLU A 325 2.65 18.96 -14.36
N PHE A 326 2.59 18.59 -13.07
CA PHE A 326 3.01 17.26 -12.62
C PHE A 326 1.92 16.18 -12.76
N TYR A 327 0.66 16.51 -12.40
CA TYR A 327 -0.46 15.57 -12.39
C TYR A 327 -1.53 15.83 -13.46
N GLY A 328 -1.43 16.95 -14.18
CA GLY A 328 -2.43 17.40 -15.13
C GLY A 328 -3.48 18.31 -14.51
N GLU A 329 -4.40 18.81 -15.37
CA GLU A 329 -5.49 19.68 -14.93
C GLU A 329 -6.47 18.96 -14.01
N GLY A 330 -6.99 19.72 -13.03
CA GLY A 330 -8.05 19.21 -12.16
C GLY A 330 -7.58 18.30 -11.03
N TYR A 331 -6.27 18.17 -10.80
CA TYR A 331 -5.77 17.47 -9.61
C TYR A 331 -6.31 18.11 -8.33
N ASP A 332 -6.74 17.28 -7.40
CA ASP A 332 -7.26 17.66 -6.09
C ASP A 332 -6.78 16.66 -5.05
N ASP A 333 -6.45 17.11 -3.84
CA ASP A 333 -5.98 16.22 -2.78
C ASP A 333 -6.31 16.79 -1.39
N SER A 334 -6.06 16.01 -0.36
CA SER A 334 -6.14 16.43 1.02
C SER A 334 -4.78 16.98 1.49
N ASP A 335 -4.82 18.10 2.22
CA ASP A 335 -3.61 18.75 2.74
C ASP A 335 -2.88 17.85 3.74
N LYS A 336 -3.63 17.16 4.59
CA LYS A 336 -3.10 16.40 5.72
C LYS A 336 -4.05 15.26 6.10
N ARG A 337 -3.49 14.08 6.43
CA ARG A 337 -4.21 12.90 6.92
C ARG A 337 -3.42 12.24 8.03
N ILE A 338 -4.04 12.09 9.19
CA ILE A 338 -3.44 11.44 10.36
C ILE A 338 -4.31 10.23 10.73
N PRO A 339 -3.77 9.01 10.78
CA PRO A 339 -4.55 7.85 11.22
C PRO A 339 -4.83 7.90 12.73
N ASP A 340 -6.07 7.66 13.14
CA ASP A 340 -6.38 7.25 14.50
C ASP A 340 -6.05 5.77 14.66
N MET A 341 -5.35 5.42 15.74
CA MET A 341 -4.87 4.06 16.00
C MET A 341 -5.63 3.37 17.13
N THR A 342 -6.71 3.97 17.63
CA THR A 342 -7.44 3.51 18.82
C THR A 342 -8.03 2.12 18.61
N ILE A 343 -8.68 1.86 17.47
CA ILE A 343 -9.37 0.58 17.23
C ILE A 343 -8.37 -0.55 17.11
N ILE A 344 -7.35 -0.41 16.29
CA ILE A 344 -6.36 -1.49 16.09
C ILE A 344 -5.57 -1.76 17.38
N ASN A 345 -5.22 -0.74 18.13
CA ASN A 345 -4.53 -0.91 19.41
C ASN A 345 -5.43 -1.66 20.41
N ARG A 346 -6.69 -1.26 20.55
CA ARG A 346 -7.65 -1.90 21.45
C ARG A 346 -7.90 -3.37 21.08
N GLN A 347 -8.08 -3.67 19.80
CA GLN A 347 -8.43 -5.02 19.34
C GLN A 347 -7.23 -5.96 19.28
N LEU A 348 -6.08 -5.47 18.83
CA LEU A 348 -4.92 -6.30 18.50
C LEU A 348 -3.66 -5.95 19.31
N GLY A 349 -3.71 -4.92 20.17
CA GLY A 349 -2.55 -4.49 20.95
C GLY A 349 -1.37 -4.03 20.07
N TRP A 350 -1.65 -3.63 18.82
CA TRP A 350 -0.62 -3.29 17.85
C TRP A 350 -0.35 -1.79 17.78
N ASP A 351 0.93 -1.44 17.76
CA ASP A 351 1.45 -0.10 17.51
C ASP A 351 2.66 -0.16 16.57
N PRO A 352 2.84 0.81 15.66
CA PRO A 352 4.02 0.89 14.81
C PRO A 352 5.25 1.30 15.63
N LYS A 353 6.43 0.76 15.29
CA LYS A 353 7.67 0.94 16.08
C LYS A 353 8.77 1.66 15.31
N THR A 354 8.77 1.57 13.98
CA THR A 354 9.88 2.05 13.15
C THR A 354 9.77 3.55 12.92
N SER A 355 10.85 4.29 13.22
CA SER A 355 10.92 5.72 12.97
C SER A 355 10.93 6.05 11.47
N LEU A 356 10.56 7.29 11.11
CA LEU A 356 10.61 7.73 9.71
C LEU A 356 12.04 7.62 9.15
N TRP A 357 13.05 8.00 9.94
CA TRP A 357 14.45 7.89 9.52
C TRP A 357 14.85 6.46 9.19
N ASP A 358 14.56 5.53 10.09
CA ASP A 358 14.97 4.11 9.94
C ASP A 358 14.28 3.45 8.74
N LEU A 359 12.99 3.73 8.53
CA LEU A 359 12.28 3.20 7.37
C LEU A 359 12.81 3.75 6.03
N LEU A 360 13.18 5.04 6.00
CA LEU A 360 13.78 5.66 4.81
C LEU A 360 15.18 5.09 4.56
N GLU A 361 16.02 4.95 5.60
CA GLU A 361 17.36 4.38 5.47
C GLU A 361 17.30 2.93 4.96
N ALA A 362 16.42 2.11 5.53
CA ALA A 362 16.23 0.72 5.07
C ALA A 362 15.75 0.65 3.60
N THR A 363 14.82 1.53 3.22
CA THR A 363 14.28 1.57 1.86
C THR A 363 15.32 2.04 0.85
N LEU A 364 16.01 3.15 1.14
CA LEU A 364 17.03 3.71 0.24
C LEU A 364 18.27 2.82 0.14
N THR A 365 18.66 2.14 1.22
CA THR A 365 19.73 1.14 1.19
C THR A 365 19.39 -0.01 0.24
N TYR A 366 18.16 -0.53 0.33
CA TYR A 366 17.70 -1.57 -0.59
C TYR A 366 17.72 -1.08 -2.05
N GLN A 367 17.17 0.10 -2.31
CA GLN A 367 17.10 0.64 -3.67
C GLN A 367 18.47 0.94 -4.27
N HIS A 368 19.38 1.52 -3.47
CA HIS A 368 20.77 1.75 -3.92
C HIS A 368 21.45 0.42 -4.29
N ARG A 369 21.39 -0.57 -3.42
CA ARG A 369 22.00 -1.89 -3.65
C ARG A 369 21.42 -2.63 -4.85
N THR A 370 20.12 -2.46 -5.10
CA THR A 370 19.39 -3.20 -6.13
C THR A 370 19.49 -2.51 -7.50
N TYR A 371 19.44 -1.18 -7.55
CA TYR A 371 19.22 -0.45 -8.80
C TYR A 371 20.37 0.45 -9.26
N ALA A 372 21.31 0.84 -8.39
CA ALA A 372 22.34 1.82 -8.76
C ALA A 372 23.16 1.39 -9.98
N GLU A 373 23.60 0.14 -10.05
CA GLU A 373 24.36 -0.38 -11.19
C GLU A 373 23.54 -0.43 -12.49
N ALA A 374 22.28 -0.85 -12.40
CA ALA A 374 21.38 -0.91 -13.55
C ALA A 374 21.11 0.49 -14.12
N ILE A 375 20.93 1.48 -13.26
CA ILE A 375 20.73 2.87 -13.65
C ILE A 375 22.00 3.45 -14.28
N LYS A 376 23.18 3.27 -13.67
CA LYS A 376 24.46 3.70 -14.26
C LYS A 376 24.64 3.14 -15.67
N LYS A 377 24.35 1.85 -15.86
CA LYS A 377 24.41 1.20 -17.17
C LYS A 377 23.37 1.74 -18.16
N ALA A 378 22.16 2.07 -17.71
CA ALA A 378 21.13 2.67 -18.55
C ALA A 378 21.51 4.09 -18.99
N MET A 379 22.07 4.90 -18.08
CA MET A 379 22.52 6.28 -18.36
C MET A 379 23.76 6.36 -19.27
N SER A 380 24.61 5.32 -19.27
CA SER A 380 25.80 5.27 -20.12
C SER A 380 25.55 4.81 -21.57
N ARG A 381 24.33 4.35 -21.89
CA ARG A 381 23.97 3.99 -23.28
C ARG A 381 23.76 5.27 -24.10
N PRO A 382 24.41 5.41 -25.27
CA PRO A 382 24.13 6.55 -26.14
C PRO A 382 22.66 6.52 -26.55
N VAL A 383 22.00 7.67 -26.47
CA VAL A 383 20.66 7.85 -27.04
C VAL A 383 20.77 7.49 -28.52
N ALA A 384 20.15 6.40 -28.95
CA ALA A 384 20.07 6.07 -30.35
C ALA A 384 19.36 7.24 -31.04
N SER A 385 20.10 7.94 -31.87
CA SER A 385 19.55 9.02 -32.71
C SER A 385 18.46 8.41 -33.59
N SER A 386 17.22 8.74 -33.27
CA SER A 386 16.04 8.47 -34.12
C SER A 386 16.01 9.33 -35.33
#